data_2b381cc39734d0dba1ff9dec82926d14
#
_entry.id   2b381cc39734d0dba1ff9dec82926d14
#
_cell.length_a   1.000
_cell.length_b   1.000
_cell.length_c   1.000
_cell.angle_alpha   90.00
_cell.angle_beta   90.00
_cell.angle_gamma   90.00
#
_symmetry.space_group_name_H-M   'P 1'
#
loop_
_entity.id
_entity.type
_entity.pdbx_description
1 polymer ?
#
loop_
_entity_poly.entity_id
_entity_poly.type
_entity_poly.pdbx_seq_one_letter_code
_entity_poly.pdbx_strand_id
1 'polypeptide(L)'
;MPINLDGVACEGIRHVSALDIRYADELGYRIKLLGVASLADGKVEARVYPAMVPLSFPLAHVSGPFNAIVTEGNFVGRTVLEGRGAGARPTASAVVADLMDLACGRVMPVFGVPVASLKPLPAASAEAHRSAYYIRLMVKDQPGVFADIAAALRDEKVSMEQIIQRGRAPDAVVPVVMTMHETDEASMLKAVARIRKLAAVEDLQLIRIENL
;
A
#
# COMPACT_ATOMS: atom_id res chain seq x y z
N MET A 1 -13.83 0.36 18.82
CA MET A 1 -14.78 0.21 17.70
C MET A 1 -14.98 -1.27 17.43
N PRO A 2 -16.20 -1.76 17.22
CA PRO A 2 -16.41 -3.11 16.71
C PRO A 2 -15.72 -3.24 15.34
N ILE A 3 -15.00 -4.32 15.12
CA ILE A 3 -14.30 -4.56 13.85
C ILE A 3 -15.34 -4.99 12.82
N ASN A 4 -15.44 -4.26 11.71
CA ASN A 4 -16.23 -4.65 10.54
C ASN A 4 -15.26 -5.01 9.41
N LEU A 5 -15.03 -6.30 9.20
CA LEU A 5 -14.12 -6.81 8.17
C LEU A 5 -14.62 -6.52 6.75
N ASP A 6 -15.94 -6.46 6.54
CA ASP A 6 -16.53 -6.16 5.24
C ASP A 6 -16.24 -4.73 4.79
N GLY A 7 -15.91 -3.84 5.74
CA GLY A 7 -15.50 -2.46 5.46
C GLY A 7 -14.01 -2.28 5.19
N VAL A 8 -13.21 -3.35 5.23
CA VAL A 8 -11.76 -3.29 4.95
C VAL A 8 -11.51 -3.53 3.47
N ALA A 9 -10.97 -2.53 2.77
CA ALA A 9 -10.58 -2.69 1.38
C ALA A 9 -9.34 -3.59 1.29
N CYS A 10 -9.43 -4.69 0.55
CA CYS A 10 -8.36 -5.68 0.43
C CYS A 10 -7.91 -5.85 -1.03
N GLU A 11 -6.63 -5.63 -1.28
CA GLU A 11 -5.96 -5.88 -2.55
C GLU A 11 -4.80 -6.85 -2.34
N GLY A 12 -4.76 -7.92 -3.14
CA GLY A 12 -3.74 -8.95 -3.03
C GLY A 12 -2.50 -8.67 -3.88
N ILE A 13 -1.45 -9.47 -3.69
CA ILE A 13 -0.14 -9.32 -4.36
C ILE A 13 -0.04 -10.08 -5.69
N ARG A 14 -1.08 -10.74 -6.17
CA ARG A 14 -1.02 -11.63 -7.36
C ARG A 14 -0.60 -10.91 -8.64
N HIS A 15 -0.86 -9.62 -8.74
CA HIS A 15 -0.55 -8.79 -9.91
C HIS A 15 0.84 -8.13 -9.83
N VAL A 16 1.51 -8.21 -8.68
CA VAL A 16 2.87 -7.70 -8.52
C VAL A 16 3.85 -8.66 -9.20
N SER A 17 4.54 -8.16 -10.22
CA SER A 17 5.50 -8.94 -11.00
C SER A 17 6.94 -8.76 -10.50
N ALA A 18 7.84 -9.66 -10.91
CA ALA A 18 9.28 -9.48 -10.67
C ALA A 18 9.82 -8.19 -11.30
N LEU A 19 9.17 -7.71 -12.37
CA LEU A 19 9.53 -6.45 -13.00
C LEU A 19 9.21 -5.25 -12.10
N ASP A 20 8.04 -5.27 -11.44
CA ASP A 20 7.65 -4.23 -10.48
C ASP A 20 8.61 -4.17 -9.29
N ILE A 21 9.04 -5.35 -8.79
CA ILE A 21 10.02 -5.44 -7.68
C ILE A 21 11.36 -4.81 -8.08
N ARG A 22 11.85 -5.06 -9.31
CA ARG A 22 13.10 -4.48 -9.80
C ARG A 22 13.01 -2.95 -9.95
N TYR A 23 11.93 -2.46 -10.54
CA TYR A 23 11.74 -1.01 -10.67
C TYR A 23 11.52 -0.32 -9.32
N ALA A 24 10.84 -0.97 -8.37
CA ALA A 24 10.72 -0.45 -7.03
C ALA A 24 12.09 -0.25 -6.38
N ASP A 25 12.96 -1.27 -6.44
CA ASP A 25 14.31 -1.21 -5.88
C ASP A 25 15.16 -0.10 -6.52
N GLU A 26 15.07 0.02 -7.84
CA GLU A 26 15.75 1.04 -8.60
C GLU A 26 15.29 2.47 -8.29
N LEU A 27 14.00 2.64 -8.04
CA LEU A 27 13.38 3.90 -7.63
C LEU A 27 13.60 4.23 -6.14
N GLY A 28 14.29 3.35 -5.39
CA GLY A 28 14.54 3.56 -3.96
C GLY A 28 13.41 3.13 -3.04
N TYR A 29 12.60 2.17 -3.49
CA TYR A 29 11.47 1.63 -2.73
C TYR A 29 11.57 0.12 -2.53
N ARG A 30 10.78 -0.39 -1.58
CA ARG A 30 10.53 -1.82 -1.39
C ARG A 30 9.02 -2.06 -1.41
N ILE A 31 8.56 -3.06 -2.19
CA ILE A 31 7.15 -3.44 -2.17
C ILE A 31 6.89 -4.29 -0.93
N LYS A 32 5.91 -3.86 -0.12
CA LYS A 32 5.42 -4.57 1.07
C LYS A 32 3.91 -4.71 1.02
N LEU A 33 3.39 -5.81 1.56
CA LEU A 33 1.96 -5.93 1.85
C LEU A 33 1.70 -5.26 3.20
N LEU A 34 0.94 -4.19 3.18
CA LEU A 34 0.63 -3.39 4.37
C LEU A 34 -0.83 -3.56 4.78
N GLY A 35 -1.07 -3.65 6.09
CA GLY A 35 -2.34 -3.34 6.69
C GLY A 35 -2.26 -1.93 7.28
N VAL A 36 -3.06 -1.01 6.77
CA VAL A 36 -3.06 0.39 7.20
C VAL A 36 -4.42 0.71 7.83
N ALA A 37 -4.38 1.34 8.99
CA ALA A 37 -5.58 1.88 9.64
C ALA A 37 -5.29 3.30 10.10
N SER A 38 -6.18 4.22 9.77
CA SER A 38 -6.10 5.62 10.19
C SER A 38 -7.42 6.14 10.72
N LEU A 39 -7.35 7.13 11.59
CA LEU A 39 -8.50 7.84 12.12
C LEU A 39 -8.35 9.31 11.75
N ALA A 40 -9.22 9.80 10.89
CA ALA A 40 -9.28 11.20 10.49
C ALA A 40 -10.74 11.67 10.46
N ASP A 41 -11.01 12.87 10.95
CA ASP A 41 -12.34 13.51 10.96
C ASP A 41 -13.45 12.62 11.55
N GLY A 42 -13.11 11.81 12.56
CA GLY A 42 -14.04 10.89 13.21
C GLY A 42 -14.44 9.68 12.35
N LYS A 43 -13.75 9.43 11.25
CA LYS A 43 -13.93 8.28 10.36
C LYS A 43 -12.71 7.38 10.41
N VAL A 44 -12.94 6.07 10.25
CA VAL A 44 -11.86 5.07 10.18
C VAL A 44 -11.66 4.64 8.73
N GLU A 45 -10.44 4.73 8.27
CA GLU A 45 -9.98 4.08 7.07
C GLU A 45 -9.21 2.82 7.45
N ALA A 46 -9.51 1.70 6.82
CA ALA A 46 -8.80 0.44 7.01
C ALA A 46 -8.62 -0.26 5.66
N ARG A 47 -7.38 -0.65 5.34
CA ARG A 47 -7.01 -1.26 4.05
C ARG A 47 -5.91 -2.28 4.22
N VAL A 48 -5.89 -3.26 3.32
CA VAL A 48 -4.78 -4.20 3.12
C VAL A 48 -4.41 -4.18 1.65
N TYR A 49 -3.18 -3.79 1.31
CA TYR A 49 -2.74 -3.67 -0.09
C TYR A 49 -1.20 -3.73 -0.23
N PRO A 50 -0.70 -4.12 -1.42
CA PRO A 50 0.71 -3.95 -1.74
C PRO A 50 1.04 -2.47 -1.91
N ALA A 51 2.07 -2.00 -1.23
CA ALA A 51 2.54 -0.63 -1.32
C ALA A 51 4.06 -0.55 -1.55
N MET A 52 4.50 0.47 -2.24
CA MET A 52 5.90 0.87 -2.30
C MET A 52 6.24 1.69 -1.06
N VAL A 53 7.22 1.21 -0.29
CA VAL A 53 7.72 1.86 0.92
C VAL A 53 9.12 2.38 0.64
N PRO A 54 9.41 3.68 0.89
CA PRO A 54 10.74 4.25 0.68
C PRO A 54 11.82 3.47 1.46
N LEU A 55 12.98 3.25 0.88
CA LEU A 55 14.11 2.58 1.55
C LEU A 55 14.62 3.35 2.77
N SER A 56 14.32 4.64 2.87
CA SER A 56 14.59 5.43 4.08
C SER A 56 13.73 5.06 5.29
N PHE A 57 12.66 4.29 5.07
CA PHE A 57 11.68 3.96 6.10
C PHE A 57 11.94 2.56 6.71
N PRO A 58 11.87 2.38 8.05
CA PRO A 58 12.19 1.12 8.70
C PRO A 58 11.42 -0.10 8.15
N LEU A 59 10.14 0.05 7.81
CA LEU A 59 9.33 -1.05 7.27
C LEU A 59 9.90 -1.65 5.97
N ALA A 60 10.62 -0.87 5.16
CA ALA A 60 11.23 -1.37 3.93
C ALA A 60 12.23 -2.51 4.20
N HIS A 61 12.85 -2.52 5.37
CA HIS A 61 13.91 -3.44 5.75
C HIS A 61 13.42 -4.67 6.52
N VAL A 62 12.17 -4.68 6.96
CA VAL A 62 11.57 -5.85 7.64
C VAL A 62 11.49 -7.02 6.67
N SER A 63 12.13 -8.15 7.00
CA SER A 63 12.24 -9.29 6.08
C SER A 63 12.24 -10.64 6.80
N GLY A 64 12.10 -11.72 6.03
CA GLY A 64 12.11 -13.10 6.56
C GLY A 64 10.95 -13.33 7.54
N PRO A 65 11.19 -13.89 8.74
CA PRO A 65 10.15 -14.19 9.72
C PRO A 65 9.72 -12.99 10.57
N PHE A 66 10.26 -11.80 10.30
CA PHE A 66 9.95 -10.60 11.07
C PHE A 66 8.69 -9.91 10.54
N ASN A 67 7.93 -9.37 11.47
CA ASN A 67 6.82 -8.46 11.22
C ASN A 67 7.07 -7.17 11.98
N ALA A 68 6.50 -6.07 11.53
CA ALA A 68 6.57 -4.82 12.24
C ALA A 68 5.22 -4.13 12.28
N ILE A 69 5.01 -3.34 13.32
CA ILE A 69 3.89 -2.43 13.48
C ILE A 69 4.48 -1.04 13.67
N VAL A 70 3.98 -0.09 12.89
CA VAL A 70 4.28 1.33 13.06
C VAL A 70 3.03 2.03 13.56
N THR A 71 3.17 2.82 14.58
CA THR A 71 2.10 3.67 15.10
C THR A 71 2.57 5.11 15.13
N GLU A 72 1.69 6.03 14.75
CA GLU A 72 1.91 7.47 14.84
C GLU A 72 1.00 8.03 15.93
N GLY A 73 1.58 8.49 17.01
CA GLY A 73 0.85 9.00 18.17
C GLY A 73 1.01 10.51 18.33
N ASN A 74 -0.03 11.17 18.86
CA ASN A 74 -0.08 12.64 19.00
C ASN A 74 1.06 13.21 19.87
N PHE A 75 1.45 12.47 20.92
CA PHE A 75 2.46 12.95 21.87
C PHE A 75 3.78 12.21 21.75
N VAL A 76 3.73 10.89 21.54
CA VAL A 76 4.94 10.05 21.45
C VAL A 76 5.58 10.14 20.06
N GLY A 77 4.81 10.58 19.03
CA GLY A 77 5.23 10.51 17.64
C GLY A 77 5.28 9.08 17.13
N ARG A 78 6.22 8.81 16.28
CA ARG A 78 6.38 7.51 15.62
C ARG A 78 7.00 6.47 16.55
N THR A 79 6.34 5.32 16.64
CA THR A 79 6.85 4.13 17.33
C THR A 79 6.89 2.95 16.36
N VAL A 80 7.99 2.22 16.34
CA VAL A 80 8.17 1.02 15.52
C VAL A 80 8.42 -0.16 16.44
N LEU A 81 7.61 -1.20 16.31
CA LEU A 81 7.75 -2.47 16.99
C LEU A 81 8.06 -3.54 15.94
N GLU A 82 9.16 -4.24 16.09
CA GLU A 82 9.57 -5.32 15.19
C GLU A 82 9.82 -6.60 16.00
N GLY A 83 9.36 -7.71 15.48
CA GLY A 83 9.54 -9.02 16.13
C GLY A 83 9.27 -10.18 15.21
N ARG A 84 9.67 -11.37 15.62
CA ARG A 84 9.36 -12.61 14.90
C ARG A 84 7.89 -12.96 15.09
N GLY A 85 7.13 -13.00 14.00
CA GLY A 85 5.73 -13.42 14.01
C GLY A 85 5.56 -14.93 13.90
N ALA A 86 6.42 -15.58 13.11
CA ALA A 86 6.35 -17.02 12.85
C ALA A 86 7.53 -17.79 13.42
N GLY A 87 7.31 -19.09 13.70
CA GLY A 87 8.32 -20.03 14.17
C GLY A 87 7.91 -20.68 15.51
N ALA A 88 8.35 -21.93 15.72
CA ALA A 88 7.97 -22.73 16.91
C ALA A 88 8.33 -22.02 18.23
N ARG A 89 9.52 -21.47 18.34
CA ARG A 89 9.99 -20.81 19.58
C ARG A 89 9.26 -19.49 19.87
N PRO A 90 9.11 -18.54 18.92
CA PRO A 90 8.35 -17.31 19.16
C PRO A 90 6.91 -17.60 19.52
N THR A 91 6.25 -18.53 18.82
CA THR A 91 4.86 -18.91 19.11
C THR A 91 4.73 -19.54 20.48
N ALA A 92 5.60 -20.48 20.84
CA ALA A 92 5.60 -21.10 22.18
C ALA A 92 5.82 -20.06 23.29
N SER A 93 6.75 -19.11 23.07
CA SER A 93 7.01 -18.03 24.03
C SER A 93 5.77 -17.16 24.26
N ALA A 94 5.04 -16.80 23.21
CA ALA A 94 3.81 -16.01 23.32
C ALA A 94 2.72 -16.78 24.07
N VAL A 95 2.48 -18.06 23.72
CA VAL A 95 1.47 -18.90 24.39
C VAL A 95 1.80 -19.07 25.87
N VAL A 96 3.06 -19.35 26.23
CA VAL A 96 3.49 -19.53 27.63
C VAL A 96 3.36 -18.21 28.39
N ALA A 97 3.67 -17.07 27.78
CA ALA A 97 3.48 -15.76 28.42
C ALA A 97 2.01 -15.51 28.78
N ASP A 98 1.08 -15.79 27.85
CA ASP A 98 -0.35 -15.65 28.08
C ASP A 98 -0.85 -16.60 29.20
N LEU A 99 -0.36 -17.85 29.21
CA LEU A 99 -0.68 -18.79 30.27
C LEU A 99 -0.18 -18.32 31.65
N MET A 100 1.02 -17.74 31.70
CA MET A 100 1.56 -17.17 32.92
C MET A 100 0.78 -15.95 33.41
N ASP A 101 0.34 -15.08 32.53
CA ASP A 101 -0.48 -13.92 32.86
C ASP A 101 -1.84 -14.38 33.45
N LEU A 102 -2.47 -15.36 32.82
CA LEU A 102 -3.71 -15.97 33.34
C LEU A 102 -3.49 -16.60 34.72
N ALA A 103 -2.41 -17.36 34.91
CA ALA A 103 -2.10 -17.98 36.19
C ALA A 103 -1.82 -16.97 37.30
N CYS A 104 -1.27 -15.81 36.96
CA CYS A 104 -1.04 -14.68 37.88
C CYS A 104 -2.25 -13.78 38.07
N GLY A 105 -3.39 -14.07 37.43
CA GLY A 105 -4.59 -13.24 37.47
C GLY A 105 -4.47 -11.91 36.76
N ARG A 106 -3.50 -11.77 35.88
CA ARG A 106 -3.27 -10.56 35.03
C ARG A 106 -4.17 -10.58 33.83
N VAL A 107 -5.42 -10.18 33.97
CA VAL A 107 -6.37 -10.11 32.88
C VAL A 107 -6.57 -8.63 32.52
N MET A 108 -6.07 -8.23 31.35
CA MET A 108 -6.27 -6.89 30.83
C MET A 108 -7.35 -6.89 29.75
N PRO A 109 -8.19 -5.84 29.66
CA PRO A 109 -9.09 -5.71 28.52
C PRO A 109 -8.30 -5.69 27.19
N VAL A 110 -8.74 -6.47 26.21
CA VAL A 110 -8.05 -6.67 24.91
C VAL A 110 -7.71 -5.36 24.20
N PHE A 111 -8.55 -4.34 24.36
CA PHE A 111 -8.36 -3.00 23.74
C PHE A 111 -7.94 -1.93 24.76
N GLY A 112 -7.43 -2.30 25.92
CA GLY A 112 -7.13 -1.36 27.01
C GLY A 112 -8.38 -0.78 27.68
N VAL A 113 -9.57 -1.03 27.12
CA VAL A 113 -10.88 -0.63 27.63
C VAL A 113 -11.87 -1.78 27.46
N PRO A 114 -12.96 -1.85 28.30
CA PRO A 114 -13.99 -2.86 28.11
C PRO A 114 -14.61 -2.79 26.71
N VAL A 115 -14.90 -3.95 26.11
CA VAL A 115 -15.50 -4.03 24.76
C VAL A 115 -16.82 -3.27 24.67
N ALA A 116 -17.62 -3.29 25.75
CA ALA A 116 -18.90 -2.57 25.85
C ALA A 116 -18.75 -1.04 25.75
N SER A 117 -17.56 -0.49 26.01
CA SER A 117 -17.29 0.95 25.90
C SER A 117 -16.83 1.37 24.50
N LEU A 118 -16.59 0.41 23.60
CA LEU A 118 -16.21 0.69 22.20
C LEU A 118 -17.38 1.30 21.44
N LYS A 119 -17.13 2.43 20.77
CA LYS A 119 -18.14 3.11 19.96
C LYS A 119 -17.94 2.77 18.48
N PRO A 120 -19.01 2.51 17.71
CA PRO A 120 -18.90 2.40 16.26
C PRO A 120 -18.50 3.75 15.66
N LEU A 121 -17.58 3.72 14.73
CA LEU A 121 -17.17 4.88 13.93
C LEU A 121 -17.50 4.62 12.45
N PRO A 122 -17.92 5.64 11.70
CA PRO A 122 -18.16 5.47 10.28
C PRO A 122 -16.86 5.16 9.53
N ALA A 123 -16.97 4.34 8.48
CA ALA A 123 -15.85 4.11 7.57
C ALA A 123 -15.62 5.34 6.69
N ALA A 124 -14.36 5.67 6.42
CA ALA A 124 -14.00 6.64 5.41
C ALA A 124 -14.30 6.08 4.01
N SER A 125 -14.59 6.97 3.05
CA SER A 125 -14.73 6.55 1.65
C SER A 125 -13.37 6.15 1.10
N ALA A 126 -13.30 4.99 0.45
CA ALA A 126 -12.10 4.52 -0.22
C ALA A 126 -11.60 5.49 -1.31
N GLU A 127 -12.52 6.21 -1.94
CA GLU A 127 -12.23 7.16 -3.02
C GLU A 127 -11.57 8.46 -2.54
N ALA A 128 -11.72 8.79 -1.25
CA ALA A 128 -11.14 10.00 -0.65
C ALA A 128 -9.67 9.82 -0.25
N HIS A 129 -9.14 8.61 -0.35
CA HIS A 129 -7.74 8.35 -0.06
C HIS A 129 -6.81 9.11 -1.01
N ARG A 130 -5.73 9.66 -0.46
CA ARG A 130 -4.71 10.36 -1.23
C ARG A 130 -3.38 9.64 -1.07
N SER A 131 -2.71 9.39 -2.19
CA SER A 131 -1.40 8.75 -2.22
C SER A 131 -0.62 9.21 -3.45
N ALA A 132 0.68 9.02 -3.44
CA ALA A 132 1.48 8.95 -4.65
C ALA A 132 1.33 7.56 -5.29
N TYR A 133 1.59 7.44 -6.58
CA TYR A 133 1.37 6.17 -7.29
C TYR A 133 2.53 5.82 -8.20
N TYR A 134 2.80 4.53 -8.27
CA TYR A 134 3.60 3.89 -9.29
C TYR A 134 2.69 3.26 -10.32
N ILE A 135 2.98 3.46 -11.60
CA ILE A 135 2.33 2.78 -12.71
C ILE A 135 3.39 2.10 -13.56
N ARG A 136 3.21 0.82 -13.85
CA ARG A 136 3.91 0.13 -14.93
C ARG A 136 2.93 -0.15 -16.05
N LEU A 137 3.31 0.24 -17.25
CA LEU A 137 2.60 -0.05 -18.48
C LEU A 137 3.43 -1.01 -19.33
N MET A 138 2.79 -1.96 -19.99
CA MET A 138 3.34 -2.69 -21.11
C MET A 138 2.70 -2.13 -22.37
N VAL A 139 3.48 -1.39 -23.18
CA VAL A 139 2.95 -0.66 -24.32
C VAL A 139 3.68 -1.02 -25.61
N LYS A 140 2.98 -0.95 -26.73
CA LYS A 140 3.63 -1.00 -28.05
C LYS A 140 4.47 0.24 -28.27
N ASP A 141 5.74 0.07 -28.67
CA ASP A 141 6.68 1.18 -28.90
C ASP A 141 6.34 1.87 -30.23
N GLN A 142 5.33 2.74 -30.20
CA GLN A 142 4.80 3.45 -31.36
C GLN A 142 4.71 4.95 -31.07
N PRO A 143 4.90 5.80 -32.09
CA PRO A 143 4.71 7.24 -31.95
C PRO A 143 3.30 7.59 -31.50
N GLY A 144 3.18 8.55 -30.57
CA GLY A 144 1.90 9.05 -30.06
C GLY A 144 1.39 8.37 -28.80
N VAL A 145 1.83 7.15 -28.46
CA VAL A 145 1.36 6.41 -27.26
C VAL A 145 1.55 7.22 -25.98
N PHE A 146 2.68 7.90 -25.82
CA PHE A 146 2.92 8.78 -24.68
C PHE A 146 1.99 9.98 -24.63
N ALA A 147 1.66 10.56 -25.77
CA ALA A 147 0.75 11.70 -25.85
C ALA A 147 -0.65 11.28 -25.37
N ASP A 148 -1.11 10.10 -25.77
CA ASP A 148 -2.40 9.55 -25.37
C ASP A 148 -2.45 9.22 -23.87
N ILE A 149 -1.37 8.63 -23.31
CA ILE A 149 -1.24 8.38 -21.87
C ILE A 149 -1.24 9.71 -21.09
N ALA A 150 -0.43 10.68 -21.54
CA ALA A 150 -0.36 12.00 -20.91
C ALA A 150 -1.71 12.76 -20.98
N ALA A 151 -2.45 12.62 -22.08
CA ALA A 151 -3.79 13.17 -22.20
C ALA A 151 -4.77 12.54 -21.20
N ALA A 152 -4.74 11.22 -21.01
CA ALA A 152 -5.58 10.53 -20.05
C ALA A 152 -5.29 10.97 -18.60
N LEU A 153 -4.02 11.16 -18.23
CA LEU A 153 -3.60 11.68 -16.94
C LEU A 153 -4.03 13.14 -16.75
N ARG A 154 -3.77 14.00 -17.73
CA ARG A 154 -4.15 15.42 -17.70
C ARG A 154 -5.66 15.61 -17.49
N ASP A 155 -6.47 14.86 -18.22
CA ASP A 155 -7.93 15.00 -18.19
C ASP A 155 -8.52 14.67 -16.80
N GLU A 156 -7.84 13.80 -16.05
CA GLU A 156 -8.19 13.47 -14.66
C GLU A 156 -7.36 14.26 -13.63
N LYS A 157 -6.58 15.25 -14.08
CA LYS A 157 -5.74 16.13 -13.23
C LYS A 157 -4.68 15.38 -12.42
N VAL A 158 -4.21 14.26 -12.93
CA VAL A 158 -3.12 13.49 -12.33
C VAL A 158 -1.78 14.03 -12.83
N SER A 159 -0.91 14.44 -11.91
CA SER A 159 0.42 14.98 -12.23
C SER A 159 1.47 13.88 -12.17
N MET A 160 2.25 13.76 -13.23
CA MET A 160 3.38 12.84 -13.32
C MET A 160 4.62 13.47 -12.71
N GLU A 161 5.34 12.70 -11.87
CA GLU A 161 6.60 13.10 -11.26
C GLU A 161 7.79 12.64 -12.08
N GLN A 162 7.82 11.36 -12.44
CA GLN A 162 8.93 10.74 -13.15
C GLN A 162 8.43 9.73 -14.17
N ILE A 163 9.21 9.55 -15.23
CA ILE A 163 8.98 8.52 -16.25
C ILE A 163 10.29 7.80 -16.58
N ILE A 164 10.23 6.49 -16.70
CA ILE A 164 11.33 5.63 -17.09
C ILE A 164 10.88 4.75 -18.25
N GLN A 165 11.53 4.92 -19.40
CA GLN A 165 11.45 3.98 -20.52
C GLN A 165 12.87 3.58 -20.89
N ARG A 166 13.12 2.30 -20.98
CA ARG A 166 14.43 1.75 -21.34
C ARG A 166 14.35 0.98 -22.65
N GLY A 167 15.30 1.30 -23.50
CA GLY A 167 15.40 0.68 -24.81
C GLY A 167 14.37 1.23 -25.80
N ARG A 168 14.60 0.92 -27.06
CA ARG A 168 13.70 1.15 -28.18
C ARG A 168 13.56 -0.17 -28.92
N ALA A 169 12.33 -0.60 -29.12
CA ALA A 169 12.03 -1.80 -29.89
C ALA A 169 10.77 -1.53 -30.72
N PRO A 170 10.90 -0.92 -31.92
CA PRO A 170 9.77 -0.55 -32.75
C PRO A 170 8.77 -1.70 -32.89
N ASP A 171 7.50 -1.41 -32.64
CA ASP A 171 6.36 -2.34 -32.68
C ASP A 171 6.40 -3.49 -31.65
N ALA A 172 7.45 -3.59 -30.83
CA ALA A 172 7.49 -4.53 -29.71
C ALA A 172 6.83 -3.92 -28.47
N VAL A 173 6.43 -4.80 -27.55
CA VAL A 173 5.88 -4.39 -26.24
C VAL A 173 7.03 -4.08 -25.30
N VAL A 174 7.07 -2.86 -24.80
CA VAL A 174 8.09 -2.36 -23.88
C VAL A 174 7.49 -1.90 -22.57
N PRO A 175 8.23 -2.05 -21.44
CA PRO A 175 7.78 -1.50 -20.18
C PRO A 175 8.02 0.00 -20.14
N VAL A 176 7.00 0.72 -19.65
CA VAL A 176 7.08 2.12 -19.28
C VAL A 176 6.65 2.24 -17.83
N VAL A 177 7.50 2.84 -17.02
CA VAL A 177 7.25 3.05 -15.59
C VAL A 177 7.13 4.54 -15.33
N MET A 178 6.15 4.88 -14.52
CA MET A 178 5.89 6.27 -14.10
C MET A 178 5.61 6.33 -12.62
N THR A 179 6.06 7.41 -11.96
CA THR A 179 5.57 7.80 -10.64
C THR A 179 4.71 9.05 -10.76
N MET A 180 3.68 9.11 -9.93
CA MET A 180 2.73 10.22 -9.89
C MET A 180 2.87 10.94 -8.56
N HIS A 181 2.71 12.26 -8.59
CA HIS A 181 2.53 13.04 -7.37
C HIS A 181 1.27 12.61 -6.62
N GLU A 182 1.19 13.00 -5.36
CA GLU A 182 0.02 12.73 -4.52
C GLU A 182 -1.28 13.22 -5.18
N THR A 183 -2.22 12.30 -5.34
CA THR A 183 -3.53 12.57 -5.92
C THR A 183 -4.61 11.73 -5.22
N ASP A 184 -5.86 12.10 -5.39
CA ASP A 184 -6.99 11.32 -4.88
C ASP A 184 -7.17 10.03 -5.69
N GLU A 185 -7.56 8.96 -4.99
CA GLU A 185 -7.71 7.63 -5.60
C GLU A 185 -8.76 7.61 -6.71
N ALA A 186 -9.84 8.38 -6.56
CA ALA A 186 -10.89 8.45 -7.58
C ALA A 186 -10.36 8.98 -8.92
N SER A 187 -9.56 10.04 -8.92
CA SER A 187 -8.92 10.60 -10.12
C SER A 187 -7.93 9.60 -10.72
N MET A 188 -7.11 8.95 -9.87
CA MET A 188 -6.15 7.95 -10.33
C MET A 188 -6.83 6.76 -11.01
N LEU A 189 -7.88 6.22 -10.41
CA LEU A 189 -8.62 5.08 -10.98
C LEU A 189 -9.32 5.44 -12.30
N LYS A 190 -9.84 6.67 -12.45
CA LYS A 190 -10.41 7.15 -13.73
C LYS A 190 -9.33 7.24 -14.80
N ALA A 191 -8.16 7.79 -14.48
CA ALA A 191 -7.03 7.86 -15.40
C ALA A 191 -6.59 6.45 -15.85
N VAL A 192 -6.43 5.52 -14.91
CA VAL A 192 -6.12 4.11 -15.18
C VAL A 192 -7.16 3.46 -16.09
N ALA A 193 -8.45 3.69 -15.83
CA ALA A 193 -9.53 3.13 -16.64
C ALA A 193 -9.51 3.67 -18.09
N ARG A 194 -9.08 4.91 -18.31
CA ARG A 194 -8.87 5.48 -19.64
C ARG A 194 -7.64 4.90 -20.32
N ILE A 195 -6.51 4.83 -19.62
CA ILE A 195 -5.25 4.29 -20.15
C ILE A 195 -5.42 2.84 -20.58
N ARG A 196 -6.14 2.02 -19.82
CA ARG A 196 -6.43 0.62 -20.17
C ARG A 196 -7.24 0.43 -21.46
N LYS A 197 -7.93 1.48 -21.93
CA LYS A 197 -8.70 1.45 -23.20
C LYS A 197 -7.86 1.81 -24.43
N LEU A 198 -6.64 2.29 -24.23
CA LEU A 198 -5.73 2.62 -25.34
C LEU A 198 -5.26 1.35 -26.03
N ALA A 199 -5.42 1.26 -27.34
CA ALA A 199 -5.08 0.07 -28.12
C ALA A 199 -3.59 -0.34 -28.07
N ALA A 200 -2.73 0.61 -27.71
CA ALA A 200 -1.30 0.37 -27.55
C ALA A 200 -0.91 -0.16 -26.16
N VAL A 201 -1.83 -0.18 -25.17
CA VAL A 201 -1.57 -0.64 -23.80
C VAL A 201 -2.03 -2.08 -23.66
N GLU A 202 -1.11 -3.00 -23.40
CA GLU A 202 -1.39 -4.43 -23.25
C GLU A 202 -1.57 -4.84 -21.78
N ASP A 203 -0.83 -4.18 -20.86
CA ASP A 203 -0.93 -4.44 -19.43
C ASP A 203 -0.68 -3.16 -18.63
N LEU A 204 -1.31 -3.06 -17.46
CA LEU A 204 -1.14 -1.95 -16.53
C LEU A 204 -1.19 -2.46 -15.08
N GLN A 205 -0.12 -2.19 -14.34
CA GLN A 205 -0.04 -2.36 -12.89
C GLN A 205 -0.01 -1.01 -12.20
N LEU A 206 -0.84 -0.85 -11.18
CA LEU A 206 -0.88 0.31 -10.29
C LEU A 206 -0.47 -0.14 -8.89
N ILE A 207 0.44 0.60 -8.23
CA ILE A 207 0.84 0.37 -6.84
C ILE A 207 0.89 1.72 -6.13
N ARG A 208 0.36 1.80 -4.91
CA ARG A 208 0.44 3.00 -4.08
C ARG A 208 1.84 3.17 -3.51
N ILE A 209 2.28 4.41 -3.35
CA ILE A 209 3.54 4.77 -2.69
C ILE A 209 3.16 5.37 -1.34
N GLU A 210 3.59 4.72 -0.26
CA GLU A 210 3.32 5.16 1.10
C GLU A 210 4.44 6.06 1.61
N ASN A 211 4.12 7.31 1.87
CA ASN A 211 4.98 8.26 2.55
C ASN A 211 4.62 8.25 4.04
N LEU A 212 5.09 7.22 4.75
CA LEU A 212 4.80 6.95 6.15
C LEU A 212 5.59 7.84 7.11
#